data_2a1a808f3f3833a0afd065a9156b5d81
#
_entry.id   2a1a808f3f3833a0afd065a9156b5d81
#
_cell.length_a   1.000
_cell.length_b   1.000
_cell.length_c   1.000
_cell.angle_alpha   90.00
_cell.angle_beta   90.00
_cell.angle_gamma   90.00
#
_symmetry.space_group_name_H-M   'P 1'
#
loop_
_entity.id
_entity.type
_entity.pdbx_description
1 polymer ?
#
loop_
_entity_poly.entity_id
_entity_poly.type
_entity_poly.pdbx_seq_one_letter_code
_entity_poly.pdbx_strand_id
1 'polypeptide(L)'
;DREYDFPATTTFRLYADQMNRAKYYKLLAFGGNVTYDFQPKSTSRHSITPFRLTFNVLRNPTAAFDTLRAENPALYVSLRDQFIPAMEYTYTYDNASVRGKRNPIWWQTTVASAGNLTSAVYRIFGKPFSEEGKKLFGVPFAQFLKLNSEFRYHYRIDKNQMIASRIAGGVIWSYGNATTAPYTEQFYIGGANSVRAFSARSIGPGGYPPETDRKYTYINHVGDIRMEANIEYRFRMIADLHGAVFLD
;
A
#
# COMPACT_ATOMS: atom_id res chain seq x y z
N ASP A 1 2.19 -37.03 4.74
CA ASP A 1 1.82 -35.72 4.19
C ASP A 1 0.61 -35.91 3.28
N ARG A 2 -0.58 -35.50 3.74
CA ARG A 2 -1.72 -35.38 2.82
C ARG A 2 -1.43 -34.15 1.97
N GLU A 3 -1.17 -34.36 0.69
CA GLU A 3 -1.24 -33.30 -0.32
C GLU A 3 -2.65 -32.71 -0.28
N TYR A 4 -2.79 -31.57 0.37
CA TYR A 4 -3.99 -30.76 0.22
C TYR A 4 -3.86 -30.05 -1.12
N ASP A 5 -4.57 -30.55 -2.10
CA ASP A 5 -4.69 -29.89 -3.39
C ASP A 5 -5.59 -28.66 -3.22
N PHE A 6 -4.96 -27.50 -2.98
CA PHE A 6 -5.69 -26.24 -2.90
C PHE A 6 -5.96 -25.75 -4.33
N PRO A 7 -7.22 -25.60 -4.72
CA PRO A 7 -7.54 -25.15 -6.06
C PRO A 7 -6.97 -23.75 -6.32
N ALA A 8 -6.31 -23.58 -7.45
CA ALA A 8 -5.92 -22.28 -7.93
C ALA A 8 -7.16 -21.48 -8.37
N THR A 9 -7.16 -20.19 -8.09
CA THR A 9 -8.29 -19.30 -8.40
C THR A 9 -7.85 -18.14 -9.25
N THR A 10 -8.56 -17.87 -10.33
CA THR A 10 -8.40 -16.65 -11.12
C THR A 10 -9.52 -15.69 -10.81
N THR A 11 -9.17 -14.50 -10.37
CA THR A 11 -10.12 -13.45 -10.01
C THR A 11 -10.00 -12.28 -10.98
N PHE A 12 -11.13 -11.89 -11.58
CA PHE A 12 -11.27 -10.64 -12.32
C PHE A 12 -11.96 -9.62 -11.42
N ARG A 13 -11.36 -8.46 -11.23
CA ARG A 13 -11.94 -7.40 -10.41
C ARG A 13 -12.02 -6.11 -11.21
N LEU A 14 -13.18 -5.46 -11.17
CA LEU A 14 -13.37 -4.07 -11.55
C LEU A 14 -13.65 -3.26 -10.29
N TYR A 15 -13.13 -2.06 -10.22
CA TYR A 15 -13.32 -1.19 -9.05
C TYR A 15 -13.39 0.27 -9.45
N ALA A 16 -14.09 1.03 -8.61
CA ALA A 16 -14.13 2.48 -8.67
C ALA A 16 -14.10 3.02 -7.24
N ASP A 17 -13.14 3.87 -6.94
CA ASP A 17 -12.94 4.50 -5.65
C ASP A 17 -13.04 6.02 -5.78
N GLN A 18 -13.64 6.67 -4.80
CA GLN A 18 -13.69 8.11 -4.71
C GLN A 18 -13.14 8.59 -3.38
N MET A 19 -12.10 9.39 -3.43
CA MET A 19 -11.59 10.14 -2.29
C MET A 19 -12.09 11.58 -2.39
N ASN A 20 -12.90 12.02 -1.43
CA ASN A 20 -13.40 13.39 -1.36
C ASN A 20 -12.66 14.15 -0.27
N ARG A 21 -11.93 15.19 -0.64
CA ARG A 21 -11.30 16.17 0.25
C ARG A 21 -12.12 17.46 0.17
N ALA A 22 -13.18 17.52 0.93
CA ALA A 22 -14.33 18.42 0.81
C ALA A 22 -14.05 19.90 0.51
N LYS A 23 -12.85 20.41 0.82
CA LYS A 23 -12.45 21.81 0.57
C LYS A 23 -11.41 21.97 -0.53
N TYR A 24 -10.90 20.88 -1.10
CA TYR A 24 -9.73 20.93 -1.97
C TYR A 24 -9.97 20.26 -3.32
N TYR A 25 -10.32 18.98 -3.34
CA TYR A 25 -10.47 18.21 -4.58
C TYR A 25 -11.24 16.90 -4.37
N LYS A 26 -11.62 16.30 -5.47
CA LYS A 26 -12.06 14.90 -5.55
C LYS A 26 -11.05 14.11 -6.39
N LEU A 27 -10.59 13.00 -5.86
CA LEU A 27 -9.76 12.05 -6.60
C LEU A 27 -10.62 10.81 -6.89
N LEU A 28 -10.82 10.51 -8.16
CA LEU A 28 -11.47 9.31 -8.63
C LEU A 28 -10.40 8.33 -9.09
N ALA A 29 -10.50 7.08 -8.66
CA ALA A 29 -9.67 5.99 -9.15
C ALA A 29 -10.59 4.89 -9.65
N PHE A 30 -10.43 4.47 -10.88
CA PHE A 30 -11.14 3.32 -11.42
C PHE A 30 -10.20 2.45 -12.23
N GLY A 31 -10.50 1.17 -12.25
CA GLY A 31 -9.62 0.25 -12.93
C GLY A 31 -10.07 -1.20 -12.81
N GLY A 32 -9.19 -2.07 -13.22
CA GLY A 32 -9.39 -3.51 -13.12
C GLY A 32 -8.09 -4.27 -13.00
N ASN A 33 -8.20 -5.47 -12.50
CA ASN A 33 -7.09 -6.41 -12.42
C ASN A 33 -7.51 -7.84 -12.69
N VAL A 34 -6.52 -8.65 -13.03
CA VAL A 34 -6.62 -10.10 -13.10
C VAL A 34 -5.60 -10.66 -12.13
N THR A 35 -6.05 -11.45 -11.17
CA THR A 35 -5.20 -12.04 -10.14
C THR A 35 -5.33 -13.56 -10.18
N TYR A 36 -4.21 -14.24 -10.16
CA TYR A 36 -4.09 -15.67 -10.05
C TYR A 36 -3.53 -16.04 -8.68
N ASP A 37 -4.35 -16.69 -7.86
CA ASP A 37 -4.02 -17.17 -6.52
C ASP A 37 -3.79 -18.66 -6.54
N PHE A 38 -2.69 -19.13 -5.94
CA PHE A 38 -2.43 -20.55 -5.72
C PHE A 38 -1.70 -20.78 -4.42
N GLN A 39 -1.90 -21.96 -3.85
CA GLN A 39 -1.39 -22.33 -2.55
C GLN A 39 -0.72 -23.72 -2.61
N PRO A 40 0.60 -23.78 -2.86
CA PRO A 40 1.31 -25.05 -3.00
C PRO A 40 1.45 -25.81 -1.68
N LYS A 41 1.34 -25.11 -0.54
CA LYS A 41 1.40 -25.68 0.82
C LYS A 41 0.38 -25.00 1.70
N SER A 42 -0.10 -25.70 2.73
CA SER A 42 -1.03 -25.12 3.72
C SER A 42 -0.55 -23.83 4.39
N THR A 43 0.77 -23.59 4.37
CA THR A 43 1.41 -22.43 5.01
C THR A 43 1.84 -21.36 4.03
N SER A 44 1.80 -21.58 2.73
CA SER A 44 2.30 -20.61 1.74
C SER A 44 1.28 -20.36 0.63
N ARG A 45 0.96 -19.10 0.42
CA ARG A 45 0.07 -18.62 -0.63
C ARG A 45 0.81 -17.64 -1.54
N HIS A 46 0.58 -17.78 -2.83
CA HIS A 46 1.10 -16.93 -3.87
C HIS A 46 -0.04 -16.25 -4.61
N SER A 47 0.10 -14.97 -4.86
CA SER A 47 -0.85 -14.17 -5.61
C SER A 47 -0.10 -13.42 -6.71
N ILE A 48 -0.40 -13.71 -7.96
CA ILE A 48 0.20 -13.07 -9.13
C ILE A 48 -0.87 -12.24 -9.81
N THR A 49 -0.62 -10.95 -9.95
CA THR A 49 -1.47 -10.02 -10.70
C THR A 49 -0.69 -9.52 -11.91
N PRO A 50 -0.74 -10.23 -13.06
CA PRO A 50 0.00 -9.84 -14.26
C PRO A 50 -0.51 -8.54 -14.88
N PHE A 51 -1.77 -8.19 -14.62
CA PHE A 51 -2.39 -6.99 -15.12
C PHE A 51 -3.20 -6.30 -14.03
N ARG A 52 -2.79 -5.09 -13.69
CA ARG A 52 -3.56 -4.13 -12.91
C ARG A 52 -3.48 -2.79 -13.63
N LEU A 53 -4.59 -2.28 -14.08
CA LEU A 53 -4.68 -0.97 -14.70
C LEU A 53 -5.58 -0.09 -13.85
N THR A 54 -5.03 0.99 -13.30
CA THR A 54 -5.75 2.00 -12.56
C THR A 54 -5.65 3.32 -13.30
N PHE A 55 -6.74 4.04 -13.38
CA PHE A 55 -6.78 5.40 -13.88
C PHE A 55 -7.21 6.35 -12.78
N ASN A 56 -6.32 7.25 -12.40
CA ASN A 56 -6.59 8.30 -11.42
C ASN A 56 -7.02 9.56 -12.16
N VAL A 57 -8.09 10.19 -11.69
CA VAL A 57 -8.65 11.42 -12.26
C VAL A 57 -8.90 12.43 -11.15
N LEU A 58 -8.25 13.58 -11.25
CA LEU A 58 -8.48 14.69 -10.34
C LEU A 58 -9.69 15.50 -10.81
N ARG A 59 -10.65 15.72 -9.90
CA ARG A 59 -11.87 16.47 -10.17
C ARG A 59 -12.06 17.62 -9.19
N ASN A 60 -12.63 18.71 -9.71
CA ASN A 60 -13.04 19.89 -8.94
C ASN A 60 -11.93 20.41 -8.01
N PRO A 61 -10.69 20.67 -8.50
CA PRO A 61 -9.70 21.36 -7.71
C PRO A 61 -10.19 22.78 -7.38
N THR A 62 -9.97 23.19 -6.15
CA THR A 62 -10.26 24.58 -5.73
C THR A 62 -9.06 25.48 -5.96
N ALA A 63 -9.26 26.81 -6.04
CA ALA A 63 -8.18 27.77 -6.20
C ALA A 63 -7.11 27.63 -5.09
N ALA A 64 -7.53 27.38 -3.84
CA ALA A 64 -6.62 27.13 -2.72
C ALA A 64 -5.76 25.87 -2.95
N PHE A 65 -6.32 24.83 -3.54
CA PHE A 65 -5.58 23.61 -3.88
C PHE A 65 -4.63 23.82 -5.06
N ASP A 66 -5.02 24.62 -6.06
CA ASP A 66 -4.16 24.94 -7.19
C ASP A 66 -2.93 25.76 -6.76
N THR A 67 -3.07 26.66 -5.79
CA THR A 67 -1.94 27.37 -5.17
C THR A 67 -0.98 26.39 -4.49
N LEU A 68 -1.49 25.46 -3.68
CA LEU A 68 -0.66 24.42 -3.03
C LEU A 68 0.09 23.54 -4.03
N ARG A 69 -0.56 23.19 -5.13
CA ARG A 69 0.06 22.40 -6.20
C ARG A 69 1.18 23.17 -6.90
N ALA A 70 1.01 24.47 -7.10
CA ALA A 70 2.01 25.32 -7.71
C ALA A 70 3.26 25.46 -6.81
N GLU A 71 3.07 25.49 -5.49
CA GLU A 71 4.14 25.57 -4.50
C GLU A 71 4.83 24.21 -4.29
N ASN A 72 4.15 23.08 -4.57
CA ASN A 72 4.67 21.74 -4.35
C ASN A 72 4.58 20.88 -5.62
N PRO A 73 5.65 20.83 -6.45
CA PRO A 73 5.68 20.04 -7.67
C PRO A 73 5.44 18.54 -7.47
N ALA A 74 5.92 17.98 -6.35
CA ALA A 74 5.70 16.55 -6.03
C ALA A 74 4.22 16.25 -5.80
N LEU A 75 3.50 17.15 -5.11
CA LEU A 75 2.05 17.03 -4.93
C LEU A 75 1.30 17.14 -6.27
N TYR A 76 1.76 18.03 -7.14
CA TYR A 76 1.20 18.16 -8.49
C TYR A 76 1.31 16.86 -9.27
N VAL A 77 2.48 16.23 -9.29
CA VAL A 77 2.73 14.98 -10.03
C VAL A 77 1.95 13.82 -9.43
N SER A 78 1.89 13.72 -8.10
CA SER A 78 1.22 12.60 -7.41
C SER A 78 -0.30 12.61 -7.57
N LEU A 79 -0.92 13.77 -7.74
CA LEU A 79 -2.38 13.97 -7.82
C LEU A 79 -2.91 14.31 -9.22
N ARG A 80 -2.06 14.27 -10.26
CA ARG A 80 -2.52 14.52 -11.65
C ARG A 80 -3.31 13.33 -12.20
N ASP A 81 -4.02 13.59 -13.30
CA ASP A 81 -4.60 12.51 -14.10
C ASP A 81 -3.50 11.62 -14.63
N GLN A 82 -3.57 10.31 -14.36
CA GLN A 82 -2.53 9.37 -14.77
C GLN A 82 -3.00 7.93 -14.78
N PHE A 83 -2.42 7.13 -15.67
CA PHE A 83 -2.53 5.69 -15.66
C PHE A 83 -1.48 5.05 -14.73
N ILE A 84 -1.85 3.93 -14.12
CA ILE A 84 -0.96 3.08 -13.31
C ILE A 84 -1.06 1.66 -13.87
N PRO A 85 -0.35 1.37 -14.98
CA PRO A 85 -0.27 0.01 -15.49
C PRO A 85 0.75 -0.76 -14.66
N ALA A 86 0.29 -1.68 -13.83
CA ALA A 86 1.13 -2.39 -12.86
C ALA A 86 1.01 -3.90 -13.00
N MET A 87 2.06 -4.58 -12.56
CA MET A 87 2.14 -6.00 -12.27
C MET A 87 2.47 -6.14 -10.78
N GLU A 88 1.91 -7.16 -10.13
CA GLU A 88 2.11 -7.35 -8.70
C GLU A 88 2.27 -8.82 -8.37
N TYR A 89 3.16 -9.11 -7.43
CA TYR A 89 3.33 -10.44 -6.85
C TYR A 89 3.30 -10.31 -5.33
N THR A 90 2.44 -11.11 -4.69
CA THR A 90 2.35 -11.20 -3.23
C THR A 90 2.63 -12.62 -2.79
N TYR A 91 3.57 -12.76 -1.88
CA TYR A 91 3.84 -13.98 -1.13
C TYR A 91 3.31 -13.85 0.29
N THR A 92 2.58 -14.85 0.75
CA THR A 92 2.10 -14.91 2.14
C THR A 92 2.50 -16.24 2.76
N TYR A 93 3.16 -16.17 3.90
CA TYR A 93 3.43 -17.31 4.78
C TYR A 93 2.58 -17.19 6.03
N ASP A 94 1.83 -18.24 6.35
CA ASP A 94 1.00 -18.32 7.55
C ASP A 94 1.03 -19.74 8.11
N ASN A 95 1.57 -19.90 9.31
CA ASN A 95 1.61 -21.21 9.97
C ASN A 95 0.61 -21.34 11.14
N ALA A 96 -0.32 -20.41 11.29
CA ALA A 96 -1.31 -20.43 12.37
C ALA A 96 -2.23 -21.67 12.29
N SER A 97 -2.49 -22.15 11.07
CA SER A 97 -3.32 -23.35 10.83
C SER A 97 -2.60 -24.66 11.08
N VAL A 98 -1.27 -24.66 11.26
CA VAL A 98 -0.49 -25.87 11.49
C VAL A 98 -0.76 -26.41 12.89
N ARG A 99 -1.27 -27.62 12.98
CA ARG A 99 -1.57 -28.29 14.26
C ARG A 99 -0.34 -28.36 15.16
N GLY A 100 -0.51 -27.92 16.42
CA GLY A 100 0.55 -27.92 17.43
C GLY A 100 1.46 -26.70 17.41
N LYS A 101 1.28 -25.75 16.53
CA LYS A 101 2.03 -24.48 16.57
C LYS A 101 1.54 -23.60 17.72
N ARG A 102 2.40 -23.45 18.73
CA ARG A 102 2.13 -22.60 19.89
C ARG A 102 2.29 -21.12 19.56
N ASN A 103 3.27 -20.80 18.73
CA ASN A 103 3.67 -19.44 18.38
C ASN A 103 3.54 -19.25 16.85
N PRO A 104 2.40 -18.79 16.36
CA PRO A 104 2.19 -18.58 14.93
C PRO A 104 2.98 -17.40 14.39
N ILE A 105 3.43 -17.55 13.15
CA ILE A 105 4.11 -16.55 12.34
C ILE A 105 3.23 -16.28 11.12
N TRP A 106 3.06 -15.02 10.80
CA TRP A 106 2.50 -14.56 9.56
C TRP A 106 3.48 -13.58 8.90
N TRP A 107 3.76 -13.78 7.64
CA TRP A 107 4.63 -12.91 6.87
C TRP A 107 4.06 -12.72 5.48
N GLN A 108 3.96 -11.47 5.05
CA GLN A 108 3.52 -11.13 3.70
C GLN A 108 4.50 -10.14 3.08
N THR A 109 4.87 -10.39 1.82
CA THR A 109 5.67 -9.48 1.02
C THR A 109 5.01 -9.29 -0.34
N THR A 110 4.86 -8.04 -0.73
CA THR A 110 4.31 -7.64 -2.03
C THR A 110 5.35 -6.83 -2.79
N VAL A 111 5.58 -7.22 -4.03
CA VAL A 111 6.37 -6.46 -5.00
C VAL A 111 5.46 -6.03 -6.12
N ALA A 112 5.43 -4.73 -6.41
CA ALA A 112 4.69 -4.18 -7.54
C ALA A 112 5.61 -3.39 -8.46
N SER A 113 5.42 -3.58 -9.76
CA SER A 113 6.16 -2.91 -10.83
C SER A 113 5.18 -2.19 -11.73
N ALA A 114 5.19 -0.85 -11.72
CA ALA A 114 4.29 -0.04 -12.54
C ALA A 114 5.03 0.64 -13.69
N GLY A 115 4.39 0.70 -14.86
CA GLY A 115 4.89 1.41 -16.05
C GLY A 115 6.12 0.81 -16.73
N ASN A 116 6.77 -0.19 -16.13
CA ASN A 116 8.01 -0.75 -16.65
C ASN A 116 7.78 -1.54 -17.94
N LEU A 117 6.74 -2.38 -17.97
CA LEU A 117 6.36 -3.09 -19.21
C LEU A 117 5.97 -2.11 -20.32
N THR A 118 5.21 -1.08 -19.99
CA THR A 118 4.83 -0.02 -20.91
C THR A 118 6.07 0.71 -21.45
N SER A 119 7.02 1.09 -20.58
CA SER A 119 8.27 1.73 -20.97
C SER A 119 9.16 0.81 -21.82
N ALA A 120 9.16 -0.50 -21.54
CA ALA A 120 9.88 -1.48 -22.35
C ALA A 120 9.31 -1.58 -23.79
N VAL A 121 7.97 -1.56 -23.92
CA VAL A 121 7.30 -1.49 -25.23
C VAL A 121 7.69 -0.21 -25.96
N TYR A 122 7.66 0.95 -25.29
CA TYR A 122 8.11 2.21 -25.90
C TYR A 122 9.57 2.18 -26.39
N ARG A 123 10.44 1.45 -25.67
CA ARG A 123 11.83 1.26 -26.09
C ARG A 123 11.97 0.50 -27.43
N ILE A 124 11.09 -0.48 -27.67
CA ILE A 124 11.04 -1.20 -28.95
C ILE A 124 10.71 -0.23 -30.09
N PHE A 125 9.91 0.81 -29.84
CA PHE A 125 9.57 1.86 -30.79
C PHE A 125 10.56 3.05 -30.78
N GLY A 126 11.78 2.87 -30.24
CA GLY A 126 12.87 3.86 -30.34
C GLY A 126 12.86 4.95 -29.27
N LYS A 127 11.97 4.89 -28.27
CA LYS A 127 11.99 5.86 -27.15
C LYS A 127 12.79 5.30 -25.97
N PRO A 128 13.67 6.09 -25.32
CA PRO A 128 14.42 5.66 -24.16
C PRO A 128 13.52 5.18 -23.02
N PHE A 129 13.96 4.14 -22.29
CA PHE A 129 13.19 3.57 -21.17
C PHE A 129 12.94 4.58 -20.05
N SER A 130 13.93 5.43 -19.77
CA SER A 130 13.91 6.46 -18.72
C SER A 130 13.45 7.83 -19.21
N GLU A 131 12.96 7.97 -20.45
CA GLU A 131 12.45 9.24 -20.96
C GLU A 131 11.16 9.64 -20.22
N GLU A 132 11.09 10.90 -19.84
CA GLU A 132 9.90 11.52 -19.25
C GLU A 132 8.87 11.90 -20.34
N GLY A 133 7.62 12.08 -19.91
CA GLY A 133 6.56 12.59 -20.77
C GLY A 133 5.90 11.56 -21.70
N LYS A 134 6.22 10.26 -21.56
CA LYS A 134 5.52 9.18 -22.27
C LYS A 134 4.05 9.11 -21.81
N LYS A 135 3.14 8.89 -22.76
CA LYS A 135 1.71 8.86 -22.51
C LYS A 135 1.11 7.54 -22.98
N LEU A 136 0.18 7.00 -22.21
CA LEU A 136 -0.68 5.88 -22.57
C LEU A 136 -2.08 6.44 -22.86
N PHE A 137 -2.61 6.25 -24.07
CA PHE A 137 -3.88 6.83 -24.52
C PHE A 137 -3.97 8.38 -24.33
N GLY A 138 -2.86 9.08 -24.56
CA GLY A 138 -2.82 10.54 -24.41
C GLY A 138 -2.60 11.06 -22.99
N VAL A 139 -2.59 10.18 -21.98
CA VAL A 139 -2.43 10.52 -20.55
C VAL A 139 -1.09 9.98 -20.02
N PRO A 140 -0.36 10.73 -19.19
CA PRO A 140 0.87 10.24 -18.59
C PRO A 140 0.63 8.99 -17.74
N PHE A 141 1.63 8.11 -17.66
CA PHE A 141 1.56 6.94 -16.80
C PHE A 141 2.66 6.95 -15.74
N ALA A 142 2.33 6.38 -14.58
CA ALA A 142 3.28 6.23 -13.49
C ALA A 142 4.32 5.14 -13.79
N GLN A 143 5.57 5.36 -13.37
CA GLN A 143 6.64 4.36 -13.46
C GLN A 143 7.37 4.28 -12.13
N PHE A 144 7.25 3.14 -11.46
CA PHE A 144 7.88 2.90 -10.15
C PHE A 144 8.05 1.42 -9.86
N LEU A 145 8.89 1.14 -8.87
CA LEU A 145 8.98 -0.15 -8.18
C LEU A 145 8.53 0.04 -6.73
N LYS A 146 7.69 -0.86 -6.22
CA LYS A 146 7.17 -0.82 -4.85
C LYS A 146 7.42 -2.14 -4.17
N LEU A 147 8.01 -2.10 -2.99
CA LEU A 147 8.15 -3.22 -2.08
C LEU A 147 7.39 -2.89 -0.79
N ASN A 148 6.59 -3.82 -0.32
CA ASN A 148 5.92 -3.75 0.97
C ASN A 148 6.02 -5.09 1.67
N SER A 149 6.47 -5.10 2.92
CA SER A 149 6.59 -6.32 3.71
C SER A 149 6.03 -6.12 5.11
N GLU A 150 5.34 -7.12 5.60
CA GLU A 150 4.79 -7.13 6.95
C GLU A 150 5.02 -8.48 7.59
N PHE A 151 5.54 -8.45 8.82
CA PHE A 151 5.81 -9.63 9.64
C PHE A 151 5.03 -9.53 10.94
N ARG A 152 4.34 -10.60 11.33
CA ARG A 152 3.62 -10.73 12.60
C ARG A 152 4.10 -11.98 13.33
N TYR A 153 4.35 -11.84 14.61
CA TYR A 153 4.72 -12.93 15.48
C TYR A 153 3.88 -12.90 16.76
N HIS A 154 3.28 -14.03 17.07
CA HIS A 154 2.54 -14.21 18.31
C HIS A 154 3.28 -15.15 19.23
N TYR A 155 3.72 -14.66 20.39
CA TYR A 155 4.36 -15.44 21.43
C TYR A 155 3.37 -15.74 22.55
N ARG A 156 2.91 -16.98 22.63
CA ARG A 156 2.00 -17.43 23.68
C ARG A 156 2.79 -17.83 24.92
N ILE A 157 2.69 -17.03 25.98
CA ILE A 157 3.31 -17.28 27.28
C ILE A 157 2.60 -18.47 27.94
N ASP A 158 1.28 -18.37 28.07
CA ASP A 158 0.41 -19.44 28.58
C ASP A 158 -0.98 -19.41 27.90
N LYS A 159 -1.99 -20.06 28.52
CA LYS A 159 -3.37 -20.10 27.99
C LYS A 159 -4.08 -18.75 28.07
N ASN A 160 -3.62 -17.87 28.94
CA ASN A 160 -4.28 -16.61 29.30
C ASN A 160 -3.46 -15.38 28.87
N GLN A 161 -2.22 -15.57 28.41
CA GLN A 161 -1.29 -14.47 28.14
C GLN A 161 -0.57 -14.68 26.80
N MET A 162 -0.47 -13.61 26.02
CA MET A 162 0.17 -13.61 24.71
C MET A 162 0.80 -12.25 24.41
N ILE A 163 1.97 -12.26 23.80
CA ILE A 163 2.58 -11.08 23.18
C ILE A 163 2.34 -11.19 21.68
N ALA A 164 1.71 -10.17 21.11
CA ALA A 164 1.54 -9.99 19.67
C ALA A 164 2.48 -8.89 19.20
N SER A 165 3.31 -9.18 18.22
CA SER A 165 4.22 -8.21 17.62
C SER A 165 4.03 -8.13 16.12
N ARG A 166 4.21 -6.93 15.56
CA ARG A 166 4.11 -6.62 14.15
C ARG A 166 5.22 -5.65 13.75
N ILE A 167 5.85 -5.92 12.64
CA ILE A 167 6.78 -5.01 11.97
C ILE A 167 6.31 -4.90 10.52
N ALA A 168 6.15 -3.68 10.03
CA ALA A 168 5.79 -3.42 8.65
C ALA A 168 6.71 -2.36 8.05
N GLY A 169 7.12 -2.57 6.81
CA GLY A 169 7.97 -1.65 6.08
C GLY A 169 7.65 -1.66 4.59
N GLY A 170 7.87 -0.54 3.95
CA GLY A 170 7.68 -0.43 2.50
C GLY A 170 8.48 0.71 1.91
N VAL A 171 8.79 0.58 0.63
CA VAL A 171 9.48 1.58 -0.16
C VAL A 171 8.90 1.63 -1.56
N ILE A 172 8.76 2.84 -2.09
CA ILE A 172 8.42 3.10 -3.49
C ILE A 172 9.59 3.88 -4.09
N TRP A 173 10.07 3.38 -5.20
CA TRP A 173 11.09 4.04 -5.98
C TRP A 173 10.53 4.42 -7.35
N SER A 174 10.28 5.73 -7.53
CA SER A 174 9.80 6.31 -8.78
C SER A 174 10.97 6.71 -9.66
N TYR A 175 10.87 6.45 -10.95
CA TYR A 175 11.90 6.74 -11.94
C TYR A 175 11.33 6.81 -13.35
N GLY A 176 12.17 7.24 -14.31
CA GLY A 176 11.82 7.26 -15.71
C GLY A 176 10.67 8.23 -16.00
N ASN A 177 9.50 7.72 -16.34
CA ASN A 177 8.34 8.53 -16.72
C ASN A 177 7.66 9.29 -15.55
N ALA A 178 8.06 9.02 -14.31
CA ALA A 178 7.48 9.65 -13.13
C ALA A 178 8.57 9.99 -12.10
N THR A 179 8.57 11.22 -11.61
CA THR A 179 9.48 11.69 -10.55
C THR A 179 8.93 11.41 -9.16
N THR A 180 7.62 11.19 -9.04
CA THR A 180 6.93 10.95 -7.78
C THR A 180 5.85 9.89 -7.99
N ALA A 181 5.67 9.02 -6.99
CA ALA A 181 4.63 8.00 -7.02
C ALA A 181 3.22 8.63 -6.96
N PRO A 182 2.22 8.00 -7.60
CA PRO A 182 0.83 8.41 -7.45
C PRO A 182 0.40 8.41 -5.98
N TYR A 183 -0.36 9.42 -5.57
CA TYR A 183 -0.86 9.57 -4.20
C TYR A 183 -1.60 8.32 -3.69
N THR A 184 -2.32 7.63 -4.56
CA THR A 184 -3.04 6.40 -4.25
C THR A 184 -2.11 5.21 -3.96
N GLU A 185 -0.85 5.26 -4.41
CA GLU A 185 0.14 4.22 -4.19
C GLU A 185 1.07 4.52 -3.02
N GLN A 186 1.17 5.79 -2.60
CA GLN A 186 2.04 6.19 -1.49
C GLN A 186 1.58 5.62 -0.16
N PHE A 187 2.53 5.41 0.74
CA PHE A 187 2.27 4.94 2.09
C PHE A 187 1.78 6.06 3.00
N TYR A 188 1.03 5.69 4.03
CA TYR A 188 0.64 6.56 5.13
C TYR A 188 0.69 5.80 6.45
N ILE A 189 0.74 6.51 7.56
CA ILE A 189 0.74 6.00 8.93
C ILE A 189 -0.45 6.55 9.69
N GLY A 190 -0.86 5.83 10.74
CA GLY A 190 -1.99 6.13 11.60
C GLY A 190 -3.23 5.30 11.29
N GLY A 191 -4.15 5.29 12.25
CA GLY A 191 -5.35 4.48 12.22
C GLY A 191 -5.24 3.20 13.05
N ALA A 192 -6.38 2.53 13.22
CA ALA A 192 -6.55 1.39 14.13
C ALA A 192 -5.61 0.20 13.88
N ASN A 193 -5.11 0.05 12.65
CA ASN A 193 -4.22 -1.04 12.24
C ASN A 193 -2.77 -0.58 12.00
N SER A 194 -2.40 0.62 12.45
CA SER A 194 -1.08 1.21 12.32
C SER A 194 -0.67 1.78 13.68
N VAL A 195 -0.53 3.09 13.83
CA VAL A 195 -0.31 3.77 15.10
C VAL A 195 -1.66 4.22 15.66
N ARG A 196 -2.16 3.51 16.67
CA ARG A 196 -3.58 3.58 17.10
C ARG A 196 -4.01 4.92 17.70
N ALA A 197 -3.08 5.63 18.32
CA ALA A 197 -3.36 6.94 18.94
C ALA A 197 -3.60 8.07 17.92
N PHE A 198 -3.35 7.82 16.64
CA PHE A 198 -3.40 8.82 15.58
C PHE A 198 -4.39 8.45 14.49
N SER A 199 -5.05 9.46 13.94
CA SER A 199 -5.91 9.27 12.77
C SER A 199 -5.10 8.83 11.55
N ALA A 200 -5.71 8.11 10.63
CA ALA A 200 -5.07 7.74 9.37
C ALA A 200 -4.58 8.99 8.61
N ARG A 201 -3.33 8.96 8.14
CA ARG A 201 -2.68 10.08 7.42
C ARG A 201 -2.41 11.31 8.28
N SER A 202 -2.29 11.15 9.61
CA SER A 202 -2.03 12.28 10.51
C SER A 202 -0.58 12.37 11.01
N ILE A 203 0.28 11.42 10.59
CA ILE A 203 1.68 11.37 10.99
C ILE A 203 2.57 11.38 9.74
N GLY A 204 3.70 12.09 9.84
CA GLY A 204 4.72 12.14 8.80
C GLY A 204 4.47 13.20 7.74
N PRO A 205 5.22 13.18 6.62
CA PRO A 205 6.42 12.36 6.41
C PRO A 205 7.64 12.89 7.18
N GLY A 206 8.35 11.99 7.87
CA GLY A 206 9.63 12.25 8.54
C GLY A 206 9.63 13.45 9.48
N GLY A 207 10.62 14.34 9.32
CA GLY A 207 10.76 15.57 10.10
C GLY A 207 9.98 16.78 9.54
N TYR A 208 8.96 16.55 8.73
CA TYR A 208 8.12 17.62 8.19
C TYR A 208 7.46 18.40 9.36
N PRO A 209 7.74 19.69 9.54
CA PRO A 209 7.11 20.45 10.59
C PRO A 209 5.60 20.52 10.31
N PRO A 210 4.74 20.29 11.32
CA PRO A 210 3.32 20.54 11.14
C PRO A 210 3.16 22.03 10.84
N GLU A 211 2.69 22.33 9.64
CA GLU A 211 2.33 23.71 9.31
C GLU A 211 1.33 24.22 10.36
N THR A 212 1.55 25.43 10.86
CA THR A 212 0.72 26.07 11.88
C THR A 212 -0.73 26.28 11.41
N ASP A 213 -0.98 26.20 10.12
CA ASP A 213 -2.33 26.23 9.55
C ASP A 213 -2.89 24.82 9.36
N ARG A 214 -3.61 24.35 10.38
CA ARG A 214 -4.25 23.03 10.46
C ARG A 214 -5.18 22.69 9.28
N LYS A 215 -5.49 23.63 8.40
CA LYS A 215 -6.38 23.44 7.25
C LYS A 215 -5.79 22.58 6.15
N TYR A 216 -4.46 22.50 6.05
CA TYR A 216 -3.75 21.83 4.94
C TYR A 216 -3.03 20.54 5.36
N THR A 217 -3.02 20.20 6.63
CA THR A 217 -2.22 19.13 7.25
C THR A 217 -2.47 17.73 6.65
N TYR A 218 -3.67 17.47 6.13
CA TYR A 218 -4.05 16.12 5.67
C TYR A 218 -3.62 15.79 4.22
N ILE A 219 -3.15 16.76 3.45
CA ILE A 219 -2.85 16.53 2.02
C ILE A 219 -1.47 15.88 1.84
N ASN A 220 -0.53 16.20 2.72
CA ASN A 220 0.88 15.83 2.58
C ASN A 220 1.34 14.68 3.48
N HIS A 221 0.44 14.04 4.23
CA HIS A 221 0.79 12.95 5.15
C HIS A 221 0.86 11.59 4.44
N VAL A 222 1.59 11.55 3.34
CA VAL A 222 1.94 10.33 2.60
C VAL A 222 3.43 10.37 2.27
N GLY A 223 4.02 9.22 2.03
CA GLY A 223 5.44 9.13 1.71
C GLY A 223 5.78 7.90 0.89
N ASP A 224 6.98 7.90 0.34
CA ASP A 224 7.49 6.81 -0.48
C ASP A 224 8.17 5.72 0.36
N ILE A 225 8.42 6.00 1.64
CA ILE A 225 9.00 5.05 2.60
C ILE A 225 8.09 4.99 3.83
N ARG A 226 7.84 3.77 4.31
CA ARG A 226 7.11 3.50 5.55
C ARG A 226 7.88 2.49 6.39
N MET A 227 7.92 2.74 7.71
CA MET A 227 8.38 1.77 8.69
C MET A 227 7.54 1.94 9.96
N GLU A 228 7.00 0.86 10.48
CA GLU A 228 6.22 0.84 11.71
C GLU A 228 6.43 -0.47 12.46
N ALA A 229 6.35 -0.41 13.78
CA ALA A 229 6.40 -1.56 14.66
C ALA A 229 5.34 -1.42 15.73
N ASN A 230 4.73 -2.54 16.08
CA ASN A 230 3.71 -2.60 17.12
C ASN A 230 4.01 -3.79 18.03
N ILE A 231 3.82 -3.63 19.32
CA ILE A 231 3.88 -4.71 20.30
C ILE A 231 2.68 -4.59 21.23
N GLU A 232 2.05 -5.71 21.53
CA GLU A 232 0.85 -5.75 22.34
C GLU A 232 0.90 -6.95 23.28
N TYR A 233 0.79 -6.69 24.58
CA TYR A 233 0.61 -7.72 25.60
C TYR A 233 -0.87 -7.89 25.89
N ARG A 234 -1.38 -9.08 25.62
CA ARG A 234 -2.79 -9.48 25.84
C ARG A 234 -2.85 -10.44 27.01
N PHE A 235 -3.79 -10.21 27.93
CA PHE A 235 -3.96 -11.04 29.11
C PHE A 235 -5.44 -11.18 29.49
N ARG A 236 -5.76 -12.32 30.08
CA ARG A 236 -7.08 -12.55 30.65
C ARG A 236 -7.12 -11.94 32.06
N MET A 237 -8.14 -11.17 32.34
CA MET A 237 -8.37 -10.55 33.66
C MET A 237 -9.26 -11.43 34.53
N ILE A 238 -10.56 -11.49 34.26
CA ILE A 238 -11.56 -12.24 35.03
C ILE A 238 -12.58 -12.82 34.04
N ALA A 239 -12.90 -14.10 34.16
CA ALA A 239 -13.85 -14.79 33.30
C ALA A 239 -13.55 -14.58 31.81
N ASP A 240 -14.41 -13.91 31.07
CA ASP A 240 -14.25 -13.60 29.63
C ASP A 240 -13.71 -12.19 29.37
N LEU A 241 -13.35 -11.47 30.44
CA LEU A 241 -12.76 -10.13 30.32
C LEU A 241 -11.28 -10.25 30.02
N HIS A 242 -10.85 -9.65 28.91
CA HIS A 242 -9.47 -9.57 28.46
C HIS A 242 -8.97 -8.13 28.47
N GLY A 243 -7.73 -7.94 28.83
CA GLY A 243 -7.02 -6.67 28.76
C GLY A 243 -5.88 -6.71 27.74
N ALA A 244 -5.50 -5.55 27.24
CA ALA A 244 -4.34 -5.38 26.39
C ALA A 244 -3.60 -4.08 26.73
N VAL A 245 -2.27 -4.15 26.71
CA VAL A 245 -1.37 -2.98 26.78
C VAL A 245 -0.52 -3.03 25.53
N PHE A 246 -0.37 -1.90 24.85
CA PHE A 246 0.33 -1.85 23.58
C PHE A 246 1.27 -0.64 23.46
N LEU A 247 2.26 -0.78 22.60
CA LEU A 247 3.19 0.24 22.14
C LEU A 247 3.22 0.17 20.60
N ASP A 248 2.99 1.31 19.98
CA ASP A 248 2.99 1.47 18.52
C ASP A 248 4.10 2.43 18.09
#